data_53257fc014eb7409357ae466bb3bf584
#
_entry.id   53257fc014eb7409357ae466bb3bf584
#
_cell.length_a   1.000
_cell.length_b   1.000
_cell.length_c   1.000
_cell.angle_alpha   90.00
_cell.angle_beta   90.00
_cell.angle_gamma   90.00
#
_symmetry.space_group_name_H-M   'P 1'
#
loop_
_entity.id
_entity.type
_entity.pdbx_description
1 polymer ?
#
loop_
_entity_poly.entity_id
_entity_poly.type
_entity_poly.pdbx_seq_one_letter_code
_entity_poly.pdbx_strand_id
1 'polypeptide(L)'
;MRRPSFFPVLIGTGFGSGFSPFAPGTAGALLATLIWFGLSLLISETCLLWTTVALISLFTVAGIWATDRLEPYWGEDPSRVVVDEMVGVWIPRLAAPAGHIWYGLAAFVLFRFFDILKPLGIRRMENLPGGVGVMMDDVLAGVYGFIVLIVARWLME
;
A
#
# COMPACT_ATOMS: atom_id res chain seq x y z
N MET A 1 7.61 30.74 -4.19
CA MET A 1 6.79 29.52 -4.03
C MET A 1 7.19 28.82 -2.74
N ARG A 2 6.24 28.57 -1.86
CA ARG A 2 6.49 27.77 -0.66
C ARG A 2 6.63 26.31 -1.08
N ARG A 3 7.66 25.62 -0.59
CA ARG A 3 7.88 24.20 -0.83
C ARG A 3 7.29 23.38 0.32
N PRO A 4 6.77 22.17 0.07
CA PRO A 4 6.34 21.31 1.16
C PRO A 4 7.51 20.89 2.05
N SER A 5 7.20 20.55 3.30
CA SER A 5 8.21 20.10 4.27
C SER A 5 8.78 18.74 3.87
N PHE A 6 10.00 18.46 4.30
CA PHE A 6 10.74 17.24 3.94
C PHE A 6 10.03 15.97 4.39
N PHE A 7 9.56 15.90 5.64
CA PHE A 7 8.97 14.66 6.18
C PHE A 7 7.67 14.22 5.48
N PRO A 8 6.68 15.11 5.23
CA PRO A 8 5.52 14.74 4.42
C PRO A 8 5.89 14.25 3.02
N VAL A 9 6.88 14.88 2.38
CA VAL A 9 7.36 14.44 1.07
C VAL A 9 7.98 13.05 1.16
N LEU A 10 8.85 12.82 2.13
CA LEU A 10 9.52 11.52 2.30
C LEU A 10 8.52 10.39 2.52
N ILE A 11 7.55 10.59 3.41
CA ILE A 11 6.53 9.58 3.74
C ILE A 11 5.54 9.43 2.58
N GLY A 12 4.97 10.53 2.10
CA GLY A 12 3.95 10.51 1.05
C GLY A 12 4.45 9.89 -0.25
N THR A 13 5.68 10.18 -0.64
CA THR A 13 6.28 9.62 -1.86
C THR A 13 6.86 8.22 -1.67
N GLY A 14 6.64 7.58 -0.52
CA GLY A 14 7.20 6.26 -0.25
C GLY A 14 8.72 6.25 -0.42
N PHE A 15 9.40 7.10 0.32
CA PHE A 15 10.87 7.27 0.28
C PHE A 15 11.41 7.65 -1.10
N GLY A 16 10.64 8.43 -1.86
CA GLY A 16 11.02 8.92 -3.18
C GLY A 16 10.55 8.06 -4.35
N SER A 17 9.99 6.87 -4.11
CA SER A 17 9.49 5.99 -5.19
C SER A 17 8.35 6.64 -6.00
N GLY A 18 7.57 7.52 -5.37
CA GLY A 18 6.51 8.30 -6.03
C GLY A 18 7.01 9.32 -7.05
N PHE A 19 8.30 9.62 -7.07
CA PHE A 19 8.92 10.46 -8.12
C PHE A 19 9.29 9.67 -9.38
N SER A 20 8.99 8.38 -9.44
CA SER A 20 9.21 7.60 -10.65
C SER A 20 8.48 8.23 -11.85
N PRO A 21 9.16 8.43 -13.00
CA PRO A 21 8.53 8.99 -14.19
C PRO A 21 7.53 8.02 -14.84
N PHE A 22 7.62 6.73 -14.50
CA PHE A 22 6.75 5.68 -15.01
C PHE A 22 6.00 5.02 -13.86
N ALA A 23 4.66 5.00 -13.94
CA ALA A 23 3.77 4.30 -13.02
C ALA A 23 4.22 4.44 -11.54
N PRO A 24 4.16 5.65 -10.94
CA PRO A 24 4.66 5.87 -9.58
C PRO A 24 3.97 4.97 -8.55
N GLY A 25 2.68 4.71 -8.67
CA GLY A 25 1.97 3.78 -7.80
C GLY A 25 2.52 2.35 -7.86
N THR A 26 2.87 1.88 -9.06
CA THR A 26 3.54 0.58 -9.23
C THR A 26 4.93 0.59 -8.61
N ALA A 27 5.68 1.67 -8.74
CA ALA A 27 6.99 1.83 -8.10
C ALA A 27 6.89 1.77 -6.57
N GLY A 28 5.89 2.44 -5.99
CA GLY A 28 5.63 2.38 -4.55
C GLY A 28 5.23 0.98 -4.06
N ALA A 29 4.33 0.34 -4.77
CA ALA A 29 3.91 -1.03 -4.46
C ALA A 29 5.07 -2.04 -4.62
N LEU A 30 5.93 -1.85 -5.61
CA LEU A 30 7.12 -2.67 -5.82
C LEU A 30 8.13 -2.48 -4.69
N LEU A 31 8.40 -1.25 -4.28
CA LEU A 31 9.30 -0.97 -3.16
C LEU A 31 8.78 -1.61 -1.87
N ALA A 32 7.50 -1.47 -1.57
CA ALA A 32 6.88 -2.11 -0.41
C ALA A 32 6.99 -3.64 -0.46
N THR A 33 6.83 -4.22 -1.65
CA THR A 33 7.02 -5.65 -1.89
C THR A 33 8.46 -6.09 -1.59
N LEU A 34 9.44 -5.33 -2.06
CA LEU A 34 10.86 -5.62 -1.82
C LEU A 34 11.21 -5.49 -0.33
N ILE A 35 10.68 -4.49 0.36
CA ILE A 35 10.85 -4.33 1.81
C ILE A 35 10.29 -5.56 2.54
N TRP A 36 9.08 -5.96 2.23
CA TRP A 36 8.46 -7.13 2.85
C TRP A 36 9.24 -8.42 2.57
N PHE A 37 9.67 -8.60 1.33
CA PHE A 37 10.47 -9.77 0.94
C PHE A 37 11.81 -9.80 1.70
N GLY A 38 12.50 -8.65 1.79
CA GLY A 38 13.73 -8.54 2.57
C GLY A 38 13.52 -8.90 4.04
N LEU A 39 12.43 -8.40 4.65
CA LEU A 39 12.07 -8.76 6.03
C LEU A 39 11.78 -10.26 6.17
N SER A 40 11.13 -10.86 5.19
CA SER A 40 10.81 -12.31 5.22
C SER A 40 12.06 -13.21 5.25
N LEU A 41 13.19 -12.69 4.78
CA LEU A 41 14.47 -13.40 4.82
C LEU A 41 15.21 -13.24 6.16
N LEU A 42 14.85 -12.22 6.95
CA LEU A 42 15.59 -11.83 8.15
C LEU A 42 14.90 -12.23 9.46
N ILE A 43 13.58 -12.34 9.46
CA ILE A 43 12.79 -12.58 10.67
C ILE A 43 11.87 -13.79 10.51
N SER A 44 11.44 -14.36 11.63
CA SER A 44 10.52 -15.49 11.64
C SER A 44 9.14 -15.13 11.07
N GLU A 45 8.41 -16.13 10.63
CA GLU A 45 7.06 -15.95 10.06
C GLU A 45 6.12 -15.22 11.03
N THR A 46 6.14 -15.59 12.31
CA THR A 46 5.34 -14.92 13.35
C THR A 46 5.74 -13.45 13.53
N CYS A 47 7.05 -13.17 13.59
CA CYS A 47 7.55 -11.80 13.65
C CYS A 47 7.19 -11.02 12.39
N LEU A 48 7.25 -11.63 11.22
CA LEU A 48 6.88 -11.02 9.95
C LEU A 48 5.40 -10.61 9.93
N LEU A 49 4.52 -11.48 10.41
CA LEU A 49 3.09 -11.18 10.52
C LEU A 49 2.84 -9.92 11.35
N TRP A 50 3.38 -9.88 12.56
CA TRP A 50 3.19 -8.72 13.46
C TRP A 50 3.89 -7.46 12.97
N THR A 51 5.06 -7.59 12.36
CA THR A 51 5.77 -6.47 11.72
C THR A 51 4.94 -5.92 10.57
N THR A 52 4.34 -6.76 9.76
CA THR A 52 3.47 -6.34 8.65
C THR A 52 2.24 -5.60 9.17
N VAL A 53 1.58 -6.11 10.19
CA VAL A 53 0.45 -5.41 10.84
C VAL A 53 0.88 -4.04 11.38
N ALA A 54 2.04 -3.97 12.02
CA ALA A 54 2.58 -2.71 12.53
C ALA A 54 2.89 -1.71 11.42
N LEU A 55 3.50 -2.17 10.32
CA LEU A 55 3.78 -1.33 9.14
C LEU A 55 2.51 -0.80 8.50
N ILE A 56 1.50 -1.65 8.31
CA ILE A 56 0.19 -1.24 7.78
C ILE A 56 -0.41 -0.15 8.66
N SER A 57 -0.48 -0.36 9.96
CA SER A 57 -1.07 0.59 10.91
C SER A 57 -0.31 1.92 10.94
N LEU A 58 1.02 1.85 11.09
CA LEU A 58 1.88 3.03 11.18
C LEU A 58 1.83 3.85 9.88
N PHE A 59 2.00 3.21 8.74
CA PHE A 59 2.02 3.91 7.45
C PHE A 59 0.65 4.40 7.01
N THR A 60 -0.44 3.77 7.46
CA THR A 60 -1.79 4.31 7.25
C THR A 60 -1.95 5.65 7.95
N VAL A 61 -1.62 5.73 9.23
CA VAL A 61 -1.71 6.98 10.01
C VAL A 61 -0.74 8.03 9.48
N ALA A 62 0.52 7.66 9.27
CA ALA A 62 1.54 8.56 8.73
C ALA A 62 1.19 9.01 7.31
N GLY A 63 0.62 8.13 6.50
CA GLY A 63 0.18 8.42 5.13
C GLY A 63 -0.96 9.43 5.08
N ILE A 64 -1.95 9.29 5.94
CA ILE A 64 -3.05 10.26 6.07
C ILE A 64 -2.47 11.63 6.42
N TRP A 65 -1.64 11.69 7.45
CA TRP A 65 -1.00 12.94 7.87
C TRP A 65 -0.15 13.57 6.76
N ALA A 66 0.69 12.78 6.09
CA ALA A 66 1.57 13.27 5.04
C ALA A 66 0.76 13.78 3.84
N THR A 67 -0.28 13.06 3.43
CA THR A 67 -1.13 13.45 2.31
C THR A 67 -1.87 14.74 2.60
N ASP A 68 -2.45 14.89 3.79
CA ASP A 68 -3.10 16.14 4.20
C ASP A 68 -2.15 17.33 4.18
N ARG A 69 -0.87 17.12 4.53
CA ARG A 69 0.16 18.17 4.49
C ARG A 69 0.64 18.50 3.07
N LEU A 70 0.51 17.56 2.14
CA LEU A 70 0.94 17.75 0.75
C LEU A 70 -0.16 18.32 -0.13
N GLU A 71 -1.43 18.09 0.21
CA GLU A 71 -2.58 18.56 -0.58
C GLU A 71 -2.52 20.06 -0.95
N PRO A 72 -2.18 21.01 -0.05
CA PRO A 72 -2.09 22.41 -0.41
C PRO A 72 -1.03 22.74 -1.46
N TYR A 73 -0.07 21.86 -1.67
CA TYR A 73 1.05 22.06 -2.62
C TYR A 73 0.87 21.27 -3.91
N TRP A 74 0.27 20.09 -3.84
CA TRP A 74 0.22 19.16 -4.97
C TRP A 74 -1.20 18.86 -5.45
N GLY A 75 -2.22 19.40 -4.77
CA GLY A 75 -3.63 19.16 -5.08
C GLY A 75 -4.15 17.86 -4.44
N GLU A 76 -5.42 17.59 -4.71
CA GLU A 76 -6.09 16.37 -4.25
C GLU A 76 -5.52 15.15 -4.99
N ASP A 77 -5.27 14.07 -4.25
CA ASP A 77 -4.81 12.78 -4.76
C ASP A 77 -3.66 12.89 -5.79
N PRO A 78 -2.53 13.49 -5.43
CA PRO A 78 -1.43 13.65 -6.37
C PRO A 78 -0.75 12.30 -6.65
N SER A 79 -0.41 12.05 -7.91
CA SER A 79 0.20 10.79 -8.36
C SER A 79 1.56 10.47 -7.71
N ARG A 80 2.20 11.47 -7.11
CA ARG A 80 3.47 11.32 -6.38
C ARG A 80 3.29 10.72 -4.98
N VAL A 81 2.10 10.80 -4.42
CA VAL A 81 1.77 10.15 -3.16
C VAL A 81 1.49 8.70 -3.47
N VAL A 82 2.32 7.81 -2.95
CA VAL A 82 2.28 6.35 -3.20
C VAL A 82 2.36 5.54 -1.91
N VAL A 83 2.36 6.19 -0.76
CA VAL A 83 2.32 5.52 0.54
C VAL A 83 1.06 4.67 0.72
N ASP A 84 -0.04 5.06 0.09
CA ASP A 84 -1.29 4.32 0.01
C ASP A 84 -1.11 2.97 -0.72
N GLU A 85 -0.42 2.96 -1.86
CA GLU A 85 -0.10 1.72 -2.57
C GLU A 85 0.84 0.81 -1.74
N MET A 86 1.75 1.39 -0.98
CA MET A 86 2.61 0.61 -0.08
C MET A 86 1.80 -0.12 0.98
N VAL A 87 0.91 0.59 1.67
CA VAL A 87 0.00 0.00 2.67
C VAL A 87 -0.91 -1.04 2.02
N GLY A 88 -1.51 -0.69 0.89
CA GLY A 88 -2.45 -1.55 0.17
C GLY A 88 -1.84 -2.88 -0.24
N VAL A 89 -0.61 -2.90 -0.73
CA VAL A 89 0.07 -4.13 -1.14
C VAL A 89 0.51 -5.00 0.04
N TRP A 90 0.73 -4.42 1.21
CA TRP A 90 1.08 -5.19 2.40
C TRP A 90 -0.11 -5.97 2.98
N ILE A 91 -1.33 -5.50 2.79
CA ILE A 91 -2.53 -6.15 3.37
C ILE A 91 -2.73 -7.58 2.85
N PRO A 92 -2.76 -7.87 1.54
CA PRO A 92 -2.90 -9.24 1.07
C PRO A 92 -1.70 -10.13 1.44
N ARG A 93 -0.55 -9.54 1.74
CA ARG A 93 0.60 -10.30 2.23
C ARG A 93 0.39 -10.95 3.59
N LEU A 94 -0.56 -10.50 4.38
CA LEU A 94 -0.97 -11.16 5.62
C LEU A 94 -1.52 -12.59 5.37
N ALA A 95 -2.01 -12.85 4.16
CA ALA A 95 -2.46 -14.17 3.74
C ALA A 95 -1.36 -14.99 3.03
N ALA A 96 -0.21 -14.38 2.69
CA ALA A 96 0.87 -15.03 1.98
C ALA A 96 1.82 -15.72 2.97
N PRO A 97 2.05 -17.05 2.86
CA PRO A 97 3.06 -17.70 3.68
C PRO A 97 4.47 -17.24 3.30
N ALA A 98 5.33 -17.10 4.30
CA ALA A 98 6.73 -16.77 4.08
C ALA A 98 7.41 -17.86 3.23
N GLY A 99 8.30 -17.45 2.35
CA GLY A 99 9.06 -18.37 1.50
C GLY A 99 8.34 -18.88 0.25
N HIS A 100 7.08 -18.51 0.05
CA HIS A 100 6.33 -18.86 -1.16
C HIS A 100 6.18 -17.64 -2.08
N ILE A 101 7.10 -17.52 -3.04
CA ILE A 101 7.16 -16.38 -3.96
C ILE A 101 5.86 -16.18 -4.76
N TRP A 102 5.18 -17.28 -5.13
CA TRP A 102 3.95 -17.23 -5.91
C TRP A 102 2.80 -16.55 -5.16
N TYR A 103 2.68 -16.79 -3.85
CA TYR A 103 1.72 -16.07 -3.02
C TYR A 103 2.05 -14.59 -2.90
N GLY A 104 3.34 -14.26 -2.85
CA GLY A 104 3.80 -12.87 -2.87
C GLY A 104 3.48 -12.15 -4.18
N LEU A 105 3.68 -12.82 -5.31
CA LEU A 105 3.29 -12.30 -6.63
C LEU A 105 1.77 -12.17 -6.75
N ALA A 106 1.02 -13.17 -6.29
CA ALA A 106 -0.44 -13.12 -6.29
C ALA A 106 -0.96 -11.96 -5.44
N ALA A 107 -0.38 -11.71 -4.28
CA ALA A 107 -0.73 -10.56 -3.43
C ALA A 107 -0.53 -9.22 -4.17
N PHE A 108 0.59 -9.06 -4.86
CA PHE A 108 0.87 -7.86 -5.65
C PHE A 108 -0.14 -7.69 -6.80
N VAL A 109 -0.38 -8.73 -7.58
CA VAL A 109 -1.30 -8.71 -8.71
C VAL A 109 -2.73 -8.43 -8.26
N LEU A 110 -3.19 -9.10 -7.21
CA LEU A 110 -4.54 -8.91 -6.68
C LEU A 110 -4.74 -7.48 -6.16
N PHE A 111 -3.78 -6.95 -5.42
CA PHE A 111 -3.86 -5.57 -4.96
C PHE A 111 -3.95 -4.59 -6.14
N ARG A 112 -3.05 -4.71 -7.12
CA ARG A 112 -3.06 -3.82 -8.30
C ARG A 112 -4.33 -3.96 -9.13
N PHE A 113 -4.86 -5.18 -9.24
CA PHE A 113 -6.14 -5.42 -9.91
C PHE A 113 -7.28 -4.62 -9.25
N PHE A 114 -7.45 -4.74 -7.95
CA PHE A 114 -8.50 -4.02 -7.22
C PHE A 114 -8.25 -2.52 -7.14
N ASP A 115 -6.99 -2.11 -7.03
CA ASP A 115 -6.60 -0.70 -7.01
C ASP A 115 -6.85 0.00 -8.35
N ILE A 116 -6.63 -0.66 -9.47
CA ILE A 116 -6.84 -0.07 -10.80
C ILE A 116 -8.31 -0.09 -11.19
N LEU A 117 -8.99 -1.22 -11.05
CA LEU A 117 -10.39 -1.37 -11.46
C LEU A 117 -11.38 -0.80 -10.45
N LYS A 118 -11.02 -0.77 -9.18
CA LYS A 118 -11.83 -0.22 -8.08
C LYS A 118 -13.28 -0.72 -8.04
N PRO A 119 -13.52 -2.06 -8.09
CA PRO A 119 -14.87 -2.60 -8.03
C PRO A 119 -15.46 -2.58 -6.61
N LEU A 120 -16.75 -2.87 -6.49
CA LEU A 120 -17.42 -3.19 -5.23
C LEU A 120 -17.29 -2.11 -4.13
N GLY A 121 -17.42 -0.84 -4.52
CA GLY A 121 -17.45 0.28 -3.58
C GLY A 121 -16.08 0.88 -3.25
N ILE A 122 -14.98 0.38 -3.82
CA ILE A 122 -13.65 0.97 -3.61
C ILE A 122 -13.64 2.43 -4.07
N ARG A 123 -14.26 2.76 -5.21
CA ARG A 123 -14.36 4.14 -5.71
C ARG A 123 -15.07 5.09 -4.75
N ARG A 124 -15.98 4.58 -3.92
CA ARG A 124 -16.67 5.40 -2.93
C ARG A 124 -15.74 5.91 -1.84
N MET A 125 -14.63 5.21 -1.59
CA MET A 125 -13.62 5.64 -0.62
C MET A 125 -12.90 6.92 -1.07
N GLU A 126 -12.82 7.19 -2.38
CA GLU A 126 -12.26 8.42 -2.93
C GLU A 126 -13.06 9.67 -2.54
N ASN A 127 -14.33 9.51 -2.18
CA ASN A 127 -15.19 10.62 -1.73
C ASN A 127 -14.91 11.04 -0.27
N LEU A 128 -14.12 10.28 0.47
CA LEU A 128 -13.69 10.67 1.80
C LEU A 128 -12.69 11.84 1.69
N PRO A 129 -12.72 12.79 2.65
CA PRO A 129 -11.89 14.01 2.54
C PRO A 129 -10.42 13.73 2.78
N GLY A 130 -9.56 14.45 2.06
CA GLY A 130 -8.13 14.53 2.30
C GLY A 130 -7.40 13.20 2.21
N GLY A 131 -6.41 13.03 3.07
CA GLY A 131 -5.57 11.84 3.12
C GLY A 131 -6.32 10.56 3.49
N VAL A 132 -7.44 10.65 4.19
CA VAL A 132 -8.29 9.50 4.50
C VAL A 132 -8.83 8.90 3.20
N GLY A 133 -9.33 9.72 2.28
CA GLY A 133 -9.82 9.25 0.97
C GLY A 133 -8.72 8.59 0.16
N VAL A 134 -7.54 9.22 0.10
CA VAL A 134 -6.38 8.68 -0.63
C VAL A 134 -5.93 7.34 -0.07
N MET A 135 -5.91 7.18 1.25
CA MET A 135 -5.45 5.94 1.88
C MET A 135 -6.49 4.83 1.83
N MET A 136 -7.77 5.15 2.04
CA MET A 136 -8.81 4.13 2.27
C MET A 136 -9.21 3.37 1.02
N ASP A 137 -9.14 3.93 -0.17
CA ASP A 137 -9.42 3.19 -1.40
C ASP A 137 -8.39 2.06 -1.59
N ASP A 138 -7.13 2.32 -1.32
CA ASP A 138 -6.06 1.32 -1.42
C ASP A 138 -6.10 0.30 -0.27
N VAL A 139 -6.46 0.74 0.94
CA VAL A 139 -6.70 -0.19 2.06
C VAL A 139 -7.82 -1.17 1.70
N LEU A 140 -8.93 -0.68 1.15
CA LEU A 140 -10.04 -1.55 0.76
C LEU A 140 -9.66 -2.47 -0.40
N ALA A 141 -8.90 -1.98 -1.38
CA ALA A 141 -8.35 -2.81 -2.45
C ALA A 141 -7.45 -3.93 -1.90
N GLY A 142 -6.62 -3.59 -0.92
CA GLY A 142 -5.78 -4.57 -0.22
C GLY A 142 -6.59 -5.60 0.56
N VAL A 143 -7.65 -5.19 1.24
CA VAL A 143 -8.56 -6.09 1.96
C VAL A 143 -9.23 -7.08 1.00
N TYR A 144 -9.68 -6.63 -0.16
CA TYR A 144 -10.25 -7.53 -1.17
C TYR A 144 -9.20 -8.50 -1.69
N GLY A 145 -7.98 -8.05 -1.94
CA GLY A 145 -6.86 -8.92 -2.30
C GLY A 145 -6.56 -9.96 -1.22
N PHE A 146 -6.59 -9.56 0.04
CA PHE A 146 -6.44 -10.47 1.18
C PHE A 146 -7.53 -11.55 1.21
N ILE A 147 -8.80 -11.17 1.06
CA ILE A 147 -9.93 -12.10 1.07
C ILE A 147 -9.79 -13.12 -0.06
N VAL A 148 -9.50 -12.66 -1.28
CA VAL A 148 -9.31 -13.56 -2.44
C VAL A 148 -8.15 -14.51 -2.19
N LEU A 149 -7.04 -14.02 -1.68
CA LEU A 149 -5.84 -14.84 -1.47
C LEU A 149 -6.05 -15.86 -0.34
N ILE A 150 -6.70 -15.49 0.76
CA ILE A 150 -6.96 -16.42 1.86
C ILE A 150 -7.94 -17.52 1.46
N VAL A 151 -8.96 -17.17 0.68
CA VAL A 151 -9.92 -18.15 0.14
C VAL A 151 -9.24 -19.09 -0.85
N ALA A 152 -8.46 -18.56 -1.78
CA ALA A 152 -7.70 -19.36 -2.74
C ALA A 152 -6.75 -20.35 -2.02
N ARG A 153 -6.07 -19.86 -1.01
CA ARG A 153 -5.18 -20.65 -0.18
C ARG A 153 -5.92 -21.78 0.54
N TRP A 154 -7.06 -21.47 1.15
CA TRP A 154 -7.90 -22.45 1.81
C TRP A 154 -8.44 -23.53 0.86
N LEU A 155 -8.73 -23.17 -0.40
CA LEU A 155 -9.21 -24.13 -1.41
C LEU A 155 -8.09 -25.05 -1.96
N MET A 156 -6.83 -24.58 -1.91
CA MET A 156 -5.68 -25.32 -2.44
C MET A 156 -4.95 -26.16 -1.38
N GLU A 157 -5.14 -25.90 -0.12
CA GLU A 157 -4.60 -26.65 1.02
C GLU A 157 -5.62 -27.63 1.59
#